data_310f38d5448b66985f7d355f11fbbf51
#
_entry.id   310f38d5448b66985f7d355f11fbbf51
#
_cell.length_a   1.000
_cell.length_b   1.000
_cell.length_c   1.000
_cell.angle_alpha   90.00
_cell.angle_beta   90.00
_cell.angle_gamma   90.00
#
_symmetry.space_group_name_H-M   'P 1'
#
loop_
_entity.id
_entity.type
_entity.pdbx_description
1 polymer ?
#
loop_
_entity_poly.entity_id
_entity_poly.type
_entity_poly.pdbx_seq_one_letter_code
_entity_poly.pdbx_strand_id
1 'polypeptide(L)'
;DVSSNTYVANATIFNSLDVTVKPKNGYTTSTPNDLKFKWGIDKFNLANANVTVDGDKVTVKCGRVDVETSEYTVEKKDGKVTVTAKKDSKNYTGSKTVDAATQDQKPAAPMISSVKVVGNKATAILSGDSEGAAGYDYVISTDRDCITNKDYDSVNKNQVQTSTTFKYVQQGTYYAYCHAWKRDENGKKVFSDWSNAYPFVVSAITPDAPVITNVKVSGSTIKVTYKAAANATGYDVVLGTGSKKENGETRPYHYGNHKKLNLKEGTVTATFKKVPKGTWVVGMHAFNRTSEDGKKVFSPWSNLKKATVK
;
A
#
# COMPACT_ATOMS: atom_id res chain seq x y z
N ASP A 1 2.22 28.34 -31.21
CA ASP A 1 1.60 29.06 -30.09
C ASP A 1 0.12 28.76 -30.04
N VAL A 2 -0.37 28.30 -28.91
CA VAL A 2 -1.78 28.14 -28.64
C VAL A 2 -2.29 29.50 -28.16
N SER A 3 -3.20 30.11 -28.88
CA SER A 3 -3.66 31.47 -28.64
C SER A 3 -4.48 31.62 -27.33
N SER A 4 -4.96 30.50 -26.75
CA SER A 4 -5.55 30.43 -25.43
C SER A 4 -5.48 28.98 -24.95
N ASN A 5 -4.99 28.77 -23.73
CA ASN A 5 -5.06 27.50 -23.01
C ASN A 5 -6.04 27.59 -21.82
N THR A 6 -6.91 28.61 -21.83
CA THR A 6 -7.87 28.82 -20.75
C THR A 6 -9.14 28.03 -21.06
N TYR A 7 -9.39 27.01 -20.24
CA TYR A 7 -10.63 26.25 -20.23
C TYR A 7 -11.67 27.02 -19.43
N VAL A 8 -12.80 27.37 -20.06
CA VAL A 8 -13.94 28.00 -19.36
C VAL A 8 -14.88 26.89 -18.91
N ALA A 9 -14.92 26.64 -17.61
CA ALA A 9 -15.71 25.59 -16.96
C ALA A 9 -17.23 25.88 -16.97
N ASN A 10 -17.80 26.43 -17.96
CA ASN A 10 -19.26 26.61 -18.17
C ASN A 10 -19.59 26.67 -19.66
N ALA A 11 -18.69 26.13 -20.48
CA ALA A 11 -18.94 26.05 -21.88
C ALA A 11 -20.14 25.13 -22.16
N THR A 12 -21.14 25.65 -22.79
CA THR A 12 -22.21 24.82 -23.37
C THR A 12 -21.60 23.82 -24.33
N ILE A 13 -22.18 22.65 -24.43
CA ILE A 13 -21.77 21.43 -25.16
C ILE A 13 -21.28 21.66 -26.59
N PHE A 14 -21.54 22.75 -27.18
CA PHE A 14 -21.18 23.10 -28.54
C PHE A 14 -20.22 24.29 -28.65
N ASN A 15 -19.56 24.67 -27.57
CA ASN A 15 -18.41 25.54 -27.70
C ASN A 15 -17.25 24.76 -28.31
N SER A 16 -17.17 24.79 -29.63
CA SER A 16 -15.96 24.38 -30.30
C SER A 16 -14.89 25.45 -30.00
N LEU A 17 -13.80 25.06 -29.37
CA LEU A 17 -12.61 25.89 -29.33
C LEU A 17 -11.90 25.71 -30.69
N ASP A 18 -11.93 26.74 -31.51
CA ASP A 18 -11.14 26.76 -32.74
C ASP A 18 -9.70 27.06 -32.37
N VAL A 19 -8.85 26.03 -32.39
CA VAL A 19 -7.40 26.17 -32.16
C VAL A 19 -6.74 26.37 -33.51
N THR A 20 -6.14 27.54 -33.72
CA THR A 20 -5.29 27.78 -34.88
C THR A 20 -3.83 27.58 -34.49
N VAL A 21 -3.18 26.56 -35.01
CA VAL A 21 -1.75 26.31 -34.79
C VAL A 21 -0.98 27.14 -35.86
N LYS A 22 -0.14 28.06 -35.38
CA LYS A 22 0.76 28.81 -36.26
C LYS A 22 2.14 28.13 -36.20
N PRO A 23 2.75 27.84 -37.38
CA PRO A 23 4.11 27.33 -37.40
C PRO A 23 5.08 28.30 -36.71
N LYS A 24 6.00 27.76 -35.92
CA LYS A 24 7.08 28.54 -35.32
C LYS A 24 8.14 28.85 -36.39
N ASN A 25 8.88 29.93 -36.20
CA ASN A 25 9.92 30.39 -37.18
C ASN A 25 10.76 29.22 -37.72
N GLY A 26 10.83 29.12 -39.04
CA GLY A 26 11.56 28.07 -39.76
C GLY A 26 10.72 26.87 -40.22
N TYR A 27 9.45 26.83 -39.88
CA TYR A 27 8.51 25.80 -40.31
C TYR A 27 7.43 26.42 -41.20
N THR A 28 7.05 25.74 -42.26
CA THR A 28 5.94 26.10 -43.15
C THR A 28 4.94 24.94 -43.16
N THR A 29 3.66 25.26 -43.38
CA THR A 29 2.62 24.24 -43.60
C THR A 29 2.14 24.37 -45.05
N SER A 30 2.06 23.26 -45.76
CA SER A 30 1.52 23.19 -47.09
C SER A 30 -0.02 23.24 -47.14
N THR A 31 -0.67 23.01 -46.02
CA THR A 31 -2.13 22.88 -45.88
C THR A 31 -2.64 23.62 -44.62
N PRO A 32 -2.82 24.97 -44.70
CA PRO A 32 -3.27 25.76 -43.54
C PRO A 32 -4.59 25.30 -42.91
N ASN A 33 -5.46 24.63 -43.68
CA ASN A 33 -6.74 24.13 -43.18
C ASN A 33 -6.59 22.88 -42.28
N ASP A 34 -5.49 22.11 -42.41
CA ASP A 34 -5.23 20.92 -41.61
C ASP A 34 -4.77 21.26 -40.21
N LEU A 35 -4.50 22.53 -39.93
CA LEU A 35 -4.10 23.03 -38.61
C LEU A 35 -5.26 23.58 -37.78
N LYS A 36 -6.50 23.42 -38.25
CA LYS A 36 -7.70 23.81 -37.53
C LYS A 36 -8.32 22.61 -36.86
N PHE A 37 -8.30 22.63 -35.54
CA PHE A 37 -8.92 21.58 -34.72
C PHE A 37 -10.19 22.12 -34.10
N LYS A 38 -11.29 21.39 -34.24
CA LYS A 38 -12.55 21.65 -33.51
C LYS A 38 -12.66 20.63 -32.38
N TRP A 39 -12.84 21.13 -31.20
CA TRP A 39 -13.09 20.31 -30.03
C TRP A 39 -14.56 20.41 -29.66
N GLY A 40 -15.21 19.27 -29.46
CA GLY A 40 -16.49 19.20 -28.74
C GLY A 40 -16.23 18.66 -27.35
N ILE A 41 -16.88 19.25 -26.35
CA ILE A 41 -16.90 18.70 -25.00
C ILE A 41 -18.26 18.02 -24.84
N ASP A 42 -18.25 16.71 -24.73
CA ASP A 42 -19.46 15.94 -24.45
C ASP A 42 -19.93 16.20 -23.03
N LYS A 43 -21.25 16.12 -22.83
CA LYS A 43 -21.84 16.16 -21.48
C LYS A 43 -21.23 15.05 -20.62
N PHE A 44 -20.84 15.39 -19.41
CA PHE A 44 -20.38 14.39 -18.48
C PHE A 44 -21.54 13.46 -18.08
N ASN A 45 -21.35 12.15 -18.22
CA ASN A 45 -22.36 11.19 -17.83
C ASN A 45 -22.32 10.95 -16.31
N LEU A 46 -23.42 11.28 -15.61
CA LEU A 46 -23.54 11.11 -14.16
C LEU A 46 -23.40 9.65 -13.71
N ALA A 47 -23.50 8.65 -14.60
CA ALA A 47 -23.15 7.27 -14.27
C ALA A 47 -21.71 7.14 -13.73
N ASN A 48 -20.81 8.04 -14.13
CA ASN A 48 -19.40 8.09 -13.71
C ASN A 48 -19.16 9.09 -12.57
N ALA A 49 -20.20 9.77 -12.06
CA ALA A 49 -20.07 10.71 -10.96
C ALA A 49 -19.85 9.98 -9.63
N ASN A 50 -19.21 10.65 -8.68
CA ASN A 50 -19.22 10.24 -7.29
C ASN A 50 -20.45 10.86 -6.61
N VAL A 51 -21.33 10.02 -6.07
CA VAL A 51 -22.56 10.44 -5.37
C VAL A 51 -22.40 10.04 -3.91
N THR A 52 -22.47 11.03 -3.01
CA THR A 52 -22.48 10.81 -1.56
C THR A 52 -23.84 11.22 -1.00
N VAL A 53 -24.35 10.41 -0.06
CA VAL A 53 -25.62 10.63 0.62
C VAL A 53 -25.33 10.73 2.11
N ASP A 54 -25.69 11.85 2.73
CA ASP A 54 -25.54 12.11 4.15
C ASP A 54 -26.91 12.59 4.68
N GLY A 55 -27.67 11.66 5.23
CA GLY A 55 -29.07 11.87 5.60
C GLY A 55 -29.89 12.34 4.41
N ASP A 56 -30.38 13.61 4.47
CA ASP A 56 -31.12 14.18 3.37
C ASP A 56 -30.26 14.89 2.31
N LYS A 57 -28.99 15.12 2.62
CA LYS A 57 -28.05 15.81 1.73
C LYS A 57 -27.45 14.83 0.73
N VAL A 58 -27.64 15.12 -0.56
CA VAL A 58 -27.00 14.40 -1.66
C VAL A 58 -25.99 15.32 -2.32
N THR A 59 -24.75 14.87 -2.41
CA THR A 59 -23.66 15.59 -3.08
C THR A 59 -23.20 14.79 -4.28
N VAL A 60 -23.06 15.44 -5.42
CA VAL A 60 -22.62 14.82 -6.69
C VAL A 60 -21.32 15.49 -7.13
N LYS A 61 -20.28 14.69 -7.38
CA LYS A 61 -18.98 15.17 -7.86
C LYS A 61 -18.57 14.49 -9.16
N CYS A 62 -18.10 15.29 -10.10
CA CYS A 62 -17.46 14.82 -11.34
C CYS A 62 -15.96 15.09 -11.23
N GLY A 63 -15.20 14.07 -10.86
CA GLY A 63 -13.81 14.25 -10.49
C GLY A 63 -13.68 15.12 -9.23
N ARG A 64 -13.04 16.31 -9.38
CA ARG A 64 -12.86 17.28 -8.28
C ARG A 64 -13.92 18.39 -8.25
N VAL A 65 -14.87 18.39 -9.18
CA VAL A 65 -15.86 19.45 -9.35
C VAL A 65 -17.18 19.01 -8.75
N ASP A 66 -17.73 19.83 -7.86
CA ASP A 66 -19.10 19.65 -7.35
C ASP A 66 -20.11 19.99 -8.45
N VAL A 67 -21.11 19.13 -8.63
CA VAL A 67 -22.23 19.38 -9.55
C VAL A 67 -23.29 20.19 -8.82
N GLU A 68 -23.63 21.34 -9.40
CA GLU A 68 -24.66 22.20 -8.83
C GLU A 68 -26.01 21.47 -8.76
N THR A 69 -26.76 21.67 -7.67
CA THR A 69 -28.07 21.03 -7.47
C THR A 69 -29.13 21.46 -8.51
N SER A 70 -28.87 22.56 -9.18
CA SER A 70 -29.67 23.04 -10.32
C SER A 70 -29.55 22.12 -11.56
N GLU A 71 -28.52 21.30 -11.67
CA GLU A 71 -28.21 20.50 -12.85
C GLU A 71 -28.77 19.06 -12.81
N TYR A 72 -29.26 18.62 -11.65
CA TYR A 72 -29.79 17.26 -11.47
C TYR A 72 -31.03 17.20 -10.60
N THR A 73 -31.74 16.06 -10.67
CA THR A 73 -32.84 15.71 -9.77
C THR A 73 -32.42 14.53 -8.90
N VAL A 74 -32.98 14.43 -7.69
CA VAL A 74 -32.75 13.34 -6.76
C VAL A 74 -34.06 12.62 -6.48
N GLU A 75 -34.08 11.30 -6.66
CA GLU A 75 -35.19 10.42 -6.26
C GLU A 75 -34.70 9.47 -5.19
N LYS A 76 -35.43 9.37 -4.05
CA LYS A 76 -35.17 8.41 -2.98
C LYS A 76 -36.28 7.38 -2.96
N LYS A 77 -35.94 6.10 -3.21
CA LYS A 77 -36.90 5.01 -3.25
C LYS A 77 -36.25 3.69 -2.85
N ASP A 78 -36.91 2.90 -2.01
CA ASP A 78 -36.49 1.55 -1.60
C ASP A 78 -35.04 1.47 -1.08
N GLY A 79 -34.61 2.46 -0.26
CA GLY A 79 -33.23 2.52 0.27
C GLY A 79 -32.19 2.89 -0.78
N LYS A 80 -32.60 3.31 -1.97
CA LYS A 80 -31.72 3.77 -3.06
C LYS A 80 -31.92 5.27 -3.31
N VAL A 81 -30.84 5.91 -3.73
CA VAL A 81 -30.84 7.30 -4.20
C VAL A 81 -30.43 7.30 -5.66
N THR A 82 -31.32 7.81 -6.51
CA THR A 82 -31.04 7.99 -7.94
C THR A 82 -30.87 9.46 -8.24
N VAL A 83 -29.71 9.82 -8.77
CA VAL A 83 -29.42 11.18 -9.29
C VAL A 83 -29.55 11.13 -10.80
N THR A 84 -30.32 12.02 -11.36
CA THR A 84 -30.55 12.11 -12.81
C THR A 84 -30.28 13.51 -13.32
N ALA A 85 -29.45 13.68 -14.33
CA ALA A 85 -29.21 14.95 -14.96
C ALA A 85 -30.52 15.52 -15.53
N LYS A 86 -30.78 16.80 -15.31
CA LYS A 86 -31.96 17.46 -15.88
C LYS A 86 -31.90 17.49 -17.40
N LYS A 87 -33.03 17.41 -18.07
CA LYS A 87 -33.13 17.40 -19.55
C LYS A 87 -32.50 18.64 -20.18
N ASP A 88 -32.60 19.78 -19.49
CA ASP A 88 -32.08 21.08 -19.91
C ASP A 88 -30.63 21.31 -19.43
N SER A 89 -30.06 20.40 -18.68
CA SER A 89 -28.65 20.50 -18.28
C SER A 89 -27.77 20.59 -19.51
N LYS A 90 -26.89 21.58 -19.51
CA LYS A 90 -25.92 21.81 -20.60
C LYS A 90 -24.66 21.00 -20.46
N ASN A 91 -24.34 20.61 -19.23
CA ASN A 91 -23.05 20.02 -18.85
C ASN A 91 -23.13 18.53 -18.53
N TYR A 92 -24.31 18.03 -18.18
CA TYR A 92 -24.49 16.69 -17.65
C TYR A 92 -25.55 15.88 -18.39
N THR A 93 -25.41 14.55 -18.37
CA THR A 93 -26.38 13.59 -18.92
C THR A 93 -26.42 12.31 -18.08
N GLY A 94 -27.37 11.45 -18.31
CA GLY A 94 -27.49 10.15 -17.65
C GLY A 94 -27.90 10.23 -16.19
N SER A 95 -27.82 9.10 -15.51
CA SER A 95 -28.20 8.95 -14.12
C SER A 95 -27.29 7.98 -13.39
N LYS A 96 -27.25 8.07 -12.06
CA LYS A 96 -26.59 7.13 -11.18
C LYS A 96 -27.49 6.80 -9.99
N THR A 97 -27.62 5.50 -9.72
CA THR A 97 -28.30 5.00 -8.52
C THR A 97 -27.26 4.46 -7.55
N VAL A 98 -27.36 4.85 -6.29
CA VAL A 98 -26.54 4.38 -5.18
C VAL A 98 -27.43 3.91 -4.04
N ASP A 99 -26.95 2.98 -3.22
CA ASP A 99 -27.65 2.59 -2.00
C ASP A 99 -27.44 3.69 -0.93
N ALA A 100 -28.52 4.27 -0.43
CA ALA A 100 -28.46 5.31 0.60
C ALA A 100 -27.76 4.80 1.88
N ALA A 101 -28.08 3.58 2.29
CA ALA A 101 -27.51 2.97 3.50
C ALA A 101 -26.04 2.56 3.38
N THR A 102 -25.53 2.25 2.15
CA THR A 102 -24.15 1.79 1.95
C THR A 102 -23.16 2.94 1.77
N GLN A 103 -23.59 4.11 1.28
CA GLN A 103 -22.70 5.27 1.14
C GLN A 103 -22.49 6.00 2.48
N ASP A 104 -23.50 6.13 3.31
CA ASP A 104 -23.38 6.67 4.67
C ASP A 104 -22.52 5.80 5.60
N GLN A 105 -22.28 4.54 5.22
CA GLN A 105 -21.49 3.61 5.99
C GLN A 105 -20.02 3.51 5.54
N LYS A 106 -19.65 4.04 4.39
CA LYS A 106 -18.29 3.97 3.87
C LYS A 106 -17.38 4.97 4.58
N PRO A 107 -16.22 4.55 5.13
CA PRO A 107 -15.24 5.52 5.63
C PRO A 107 -14.71 6.42 4.51
N ALA A 108 -14.21 7.59 4.88
CA ALA A 108 -13.49 8.43 3.94
C ALA A 108 -12.20 7.73 3.46
N ALA A 109 -11.85 7.94 2.20
CA ALA A 109 -10.60 7.39 1.66
C ALA A 109 -9.38 8.01 2.37
N PRO A 110 -8.42 7.21 2.87
CA PRO A 110 -7.21 7.74 3.47
C PRO A 110 -6.31 8.40 2.42
N MET A 111 -5.34 9.18 2.89
CA MET A 111 -4.29 9.75 2.05
C MET A 111 -2.92 9.40 2.65
N ILE A 112 -2.06 8.73 1.88
CA ILE A 112 -0.67 8.51 2.28
C ILE A 112 0.10 9.81 2.06
N SER A 113 0.64 10.36 3.16
CA SER A 113 1.45 11.58 3.15
C SER A 113 2.93 11.31 2.91
N SER A 114 3.42 10.17 3.37
CA SER A 114 4.83 9.79 3.21
C SER A 114 5.06 8.30 3.40
N VAL A 115 6.18 7.82 2.85
CA VAL A 115 6.75 6.51 3.17
C VAL A 115 8.20 6.72 3.60
N LYS A 116 8.50 6.41 4.86
CA LYS A 116 9.87 6.49 5.41
C LYS A 116 10.56 5.14 5.27
N VAL A 117 11.68 5.12 4.54
CA VAL A 117 12.49 3.90 4.35
C VAL A 117 13.74 3.96 5.24
N VAL A 118 13.98 2.90 6.01
CA VAL A 118 15.18 2.71 6.82
C VAL A 118 15.66 1.27 6.66
N GLY A 119 16.77 1.09 5.96
CA GLY A 119 17.22 -0.24 5.54
C GLY A 119 16.17 -0.90 4.67
N ASN A 120 15.70 -2.09 5.07
CA ASN A 120 14.63 -2.83 4.38
C ASN A 120 13.27 -2.70 5.07
N LYS A 121 13.06 -1.64 5.82
CA LYS A 121 11.77 -1.32 6.44
C LYS A 121 11.17 -0.10 5.78
N ALA A 122 9.93 -0.21 5.33
CA ALA A 122 9.16 0.89 4.76
C ALA A 122 7.97 1.20 5.69
N THR A 123 7.93 2.40 6.23
CA THR A 123 6.83 2.86 7.10
C THR A 123 5.95 3.81 6.31
N ALA A 124 4.74 3.35 5.95
CA ALA A 124 3.72 4.17 5.33
C ALA A 124 2.99 4.98 6.42
N ILE A 125 2.76 6.27 6.17
CA ILE A 125 2.18 7.22 7.10
C ILE A 125 1.04 7.96 6.38
N LEU A 126 -0.14 8.00 7.00
CA LEU A 126 -1.28 8.78 6.50
C LEU A 126 -1.17 10.24 6.92
N SER A 127 -1.87 11.10 6.22
CA SER A 127 -1.96 12.54 6.56
C SER A 127 -2.76 12.81 7.85
N GLY A 128 -3.53 11.83 8.31
CA GLY A 128 -4.38 11.89 9.48
C GLY A 128 -5.39 10.74 9.49
N ASP A 129 -6.30 10.75 10.44
CA ASP A 129 -7.39 9.79 10.50
C ASP A 129 -8.39 10.03 9.37
N SER A 130 -8.95 8.94 8.83
CA SER A 130 -10.06 9.00 7.88
C SER A 130 -11.37 9.01 8.62
N GLU A 131 -12.26 9.93 8.26
CA GLU A 131 -13.58 10.04 8.87
C GLU A 131 -14.36 8.71 8.77
N GLY A 132 -14.92 8.27 9.87
CA GLY A 132 -15.67 7.04 9.98
C GLY A 132 -14.82 5.75 9.95
N ALA A 133 -13.49 5.83 9.97
CA ALA A 133 -12.62 4.66 9.98
C ALA A 133 -12.54 4.03 11.38
N ALA A 134 -12.62 2.69 11.44
CA ALA A 134 -12.27 1.89 12.61
C ALA A 134 -10.86 1.29 12.49
N GLY A 135 -10.26 1.34 11.31
CA GLY A 135 -8.90 0.89 11.03
C GLY A 135 -8.58 0.91 9.56
N TYR A 136 -7.40 0.37 9.23
CA TYR A 136 -6.76 0.49 7.93
C TYR A 136 -6.17 -0.85 7.50
N ASP A 137 -6.21 -1.11 6.20
CA ASP A 137 -5.44 -2.18 5.57
C ASP A 137 -4.48 -1.53 4.56
N TYR A 138 -3.17 -1.78 4.72
CA TYR A 138 -2.11 -1.21 3.89
C TYR A 138 -1.52 -2.27 2.99
N VAL A 139 -1.15 -1.89 1.78
CA VAL A 139 -0.45 -2.74 0.83
C VAL A 139 0.73 -2.02 0.20
N ILE A 140 1.73 -2.78 -0.21
CA ILE A 140 2.81 -2.32 -1.09
C ILE A 140 2.96 -3.30 -2.24
N SER A 141 3.31 -2.79 -3.41
CA SER A 141 3.62 -3.60 -4.59
C SER A 141 4.60 -2.90 -5.50
N THR A 142 5.37 -3.66 -6.26
CA THR A 142 6.17 -3.19 -7.40
C THR A 142 5.29 -2.83 -8.58
N ASP A 143 4.08 -3.40 -8.67
CA ASP A 143 3.05 -3.05 -9.65
C ASP A 143 2.22 -1.84 -9.17
N ARG A 144 2.20 -0.78 -9.97
CA ARG A 144 1.36 0.41 -9.71
C ARG A 144 -0.15 0.09 -9.76
N ASP A 145 -0.54 -0.88 -10.58
CA ASP A 145 -1.94 -1.24 -10.78
C ASP A 145 -2.41 -2.39 -9.87
N CYS A 146 -1.61 -2.71 -8.85
CA CYS A 146 -1.84 -3.80 -7.90
C CYS A 146 -3.22 -3.76 -7.21
N ILE A 147 -3.79 -2.57 -6.99
CA ILE A 147 -5.13 -2.43 -6.39
C ILE A 147 -6.24 -2.90 -7.32
N THR A 148 -6.04 -2.80 -8.64
CA THR A 148 -6.95 -3.31 -9.67
C THR A 148 -6.78 -4.82 -9.84
N ASN A 149 -5.54 -5.27 -9.91
CA ASN A 149 -5.18 -6.68 -10.11
C ASN A 149 -5.31 -7.52 -8.83
N LYS A 150 -5.38 -6.85 -7.67
CA LYS A 150 -5.40 -7.45 -6.31
C LYS A 150 -4.15 -8.31 -6.03
N ASP A 151 -3.03 -7.93 -6.63
CA ASP A 151 -1.74 -8.60 -6.48
C ASP A 151 -0.77 -7.70 -5.70
N TYR A 152 -0.46 -8.09 -4.48
CA TYR A 152 0.32 -7.30 -3.54
C TYR A 152 1.57 -8.04 -3.09
N ASP A 153 2.74 -7.39 -3.13
CA ASP A 153 3.98 -7.97 -2.60
C ASP A 153 3.94 -8.09 -1.07
N SER A 154 3.26 -7.17 -0.39
CA SER A 154 3.07 -7.24 1.05
C SER A 154 1.81 -6.53 1.52
N VAL A 155 1.18 -7.07 2.57
CA VAL A 155 -0.08 -6.57 3.12
C VAL A 155 -0.04 -6.52 4.65
N ASN A 156 -0.37 -5.37 5.23
CA ASN A 156 -0.59 -5.20 6.68
C ASN A 156 -2.07 -4.87 6.92
N LYS A 157 -2.85 -5.89 7.30
CA LYS A 157 -4.29 -5.76 7.56
C LYS A 157 -4.59 -5.41 9.02
N ASN A 158 -5.79 -4.86 9.24
CA ASN A 158 -6.34 -4.60 10.58
C ASN A 158 -5.48 -3.67 11.44
N GLN A 159 -4.84 -2.70 10.84
CA GLN A 159 -4.09 -1.69 11.57
C GLN A 159 -5.06 -0.65 12.14
N VAL A 160 -4.89 -0.26 13.40
CA VAL A 160 -5.67 0.81 14.04
C VAL A 160 -4.94 2.15 14.03
N GLN A 161 -3.66 2.13 13.65
CA GLN A 161 -2.82 3.32 13.59
C GLN A 161 -2.80 3.90 12.17
N THR A 162 -2.62 5.21 12.08
CA THR A 162 -2.43 5.94 10.82
C THR A 162 -1.05 5.71 10.19
N SER A 163 -0.32 4.72 10.67
CA SER A 163 0.94 4.28 10.09
C SER A 163 1.16 2.79 10.28
N THR A 164 1.90 2.19 9.35
CA THR A 164 2.35 0.80 9.46
C THR A 164 3.73 0.62 8.87
N THR A 165 4.48 -0.39 9.37
CA THR A 165 5.83 -0.70 8.88
C THR A 165 5.84 -2.06 8.21
N PHE A 166 6.15 -2.09 6.93
CA PHE A 166 6.53 -3.29 6.19
C PHE A 166 7.98 -3.63 6.49
N LYS A 167 8.25 -4.89 6.80
CA LYS A 167 9.58 -5.39 7.11
C LYS A 167 10.08 -6.30 5.99
N TYR A 168 11.40 -6.40 5.85
CA TYR A 168 12.07 -7.28 4.88
C TYR A 168 11.68 -6.99 3.42
N VAL A 169 11.38 -5.73 3.14
CA VAL A 169 11.07 -5.29 1.77
C VAL A 169 12.33 -5.47 0.94
N GLN A 170 12.21 -6.13 -0.21
CA GLN A 170 13.32 -6.36 -1.12
C GLN A 170 13.76 -5.05 -1.78
N GLN A 171 14.98 -5.02 -2.31
CA GLN A 171 15.46 -3.89 -3.09
C GLN A 171 14.57 -3.67 -4.32
N GLY A 172 14.11 -2.44 -4.53
CA GLY A 172 13.24 -2.12 -5.66
C GLY A 172 12.47 -0.81 -5.49
N THR A 173 11.68 -0.48 -6.52
CA THR A 173 10.73 0.62 -6.52
C THR A 173 9.34 0.07 -6.28
N TYR A 174 8.62 0.69 -5.37
CA TYR A 174 7.31 0.25 -4.89
C TYR A 174 6.29 1.38 -4.90
N TYR A 175 5.03 0.99 -4.85
CA TYR A 175 3.89 1.86 -4.60
C TYR A 175 3.17 1.40 -3.34
N ALA A 176 2.89 2.34 -2.43
CA ALA A 176 2.09 2.08 -1.24
C ALA A 176 0.67 2.58 -1.45
N TYR A 177 -0.29 1.80 -0.93
CA TYR A 177 -1.71 2.12 -0.90
C TYR A 177 -2.29 1.75 0.45
N CYS A 178 -3.40 2.39 0.78
CA CYS A 178 -4.17 2.11 1.98
C CYS A 178 -5.66 2.27 1.68
N HIS A 179 -6.51 1.47 2.33
CA HIS A 179 -7.92 1.77 2.47
C HIS A 179 -8.34 1.71 3.93
N ALA A 180 -9.27 2.58 4.29
CA ALA A 180 -9.89 2.56 5.60
C ALA A 180 -11.01 1.52 5.64
N TRP A 181 -11.33 1.01 6.82
CA TRP A 181 -12.48 0.14 7.01
C TRP A 181 -13.19 0.45 8.33
N LYS A 182 -14.47 0.14 8.36
CA LYS A 182 -15.28 -0.01 9.58
C LYS A 182 -16.12 -1.28 9.49
N ARG A 183 -16.83 -1.63 10.56
CA ARG A 183 -17.78 -2.74 10.53
C ARG A 183 -19.20 -2.19 10.47
N ASP A 184 -20.02 -2.82 9.64
CA ASP A 184 -21.47 -2.60 9.65
C ASP A 184 -22.13 -3.26 10.88
N GLU A 185 -23.42 -3.08 11.01
CA GLU A 185 -24.22 -3.69 12.08
C GLU A 185 -24.18 -5.22 12.15
N ASN A 186 -23.82 -5.89 11.03
CA ASN A 186 -23.63 -7.34 10.95
C ASN A 186 -22.17 -7.76 11.24
N GLY A 187 -21.29 -6.81 11.59
CA GLY A 187 -19.88 -7.05 11.86
C GLY A 187 -19.01 -7.24 10.62
N LYS A 188 -19.57 -7.07 9.40
CA LYS A 188 -18.84 -7.18 8.13
C LYS A 188 -18.05 -5.90 7.87
N LYS A 189 -16.83 -6.03 7.32
CA LYS A 189 -16.03 -4.88 6.92
C LYS A 189 -16.63 -4.15 5.72
N VAL A 190 -16.81 -2.86 5.85
CA VAL A 190 -17.10 -1.90 4.77
C VAL A 190 -15.84 -1.09 4.53
N PHE A 191 -15.36 -1.06 3.31
CA PHE A 191 -14.09 -0.42 2.94
C PHE A 191 -14.32 0.92 2.25
N SER A 192 -13.42 1.86 2.50
CA SER A 192 -13.31 3.09 1.72
C SER A 192 -12.81 2.82 0.31
N ASP A 193 -12.78 3.83 -0.51
CA ASP A 193 -11.94 3.81 -1.71
C ASP A 193 -10.47 3.78 -1.32
N TRP A 194 -9.59 3.37 -2.23
CA TRP A 194 -8.16 3.34 -2.02
C TRP A 194 -7.57 4.76 -1.93
N SER A 195 -6.47 4.88 -1.20
CA SER A 195 -5.67 6.11 -1.13
C SER A 195 -5.04 6.45 -2.48
N ASN A 196 -4.35 7.59 -2.51
CA ASN A 196 -3.38 7.88 -3.57
C ASN A 196 -2.29 6.79 -3.63
N ALA A 197 -1.74 6.55 -4.82
CA ALA A 197 -0.50 5.82 -5.00
C ALA A 197 0.67 6.64 -4.45
N TYR A 198 1.47 6.07 -3.53
CA TYR A 198 2.67 6.73 -3.03
C TYR A 198 3.92 5.96 -3.43
N PRO A 199 4.74 6.47 -4.38
CA PRO A 199 5.96 5.80 -4.82
C PRO A 199 7.07 5.91 -3.77
N PHE A 200 7.87 4.85 -3.60
CA PHE A 200 9.06 4.86 -2.77
C PHE A 200 10.11 3.86 -3.26
N VAL A 201 11.35 4.02 -2.84
CA VAL A 201 12.47 3.16 -3.25
C VAL A 201 13.11 2.54 -2.01
N VAL A 202 13.36 1.23 -2.06
CA VAL A 202 14.18 0.49 -1.11
C VAL A 202 15.52 0.17 -1.78
N SER A 203 16.58 0.79 -1.31
CA SER A 203 17.95 0.58 -1.84
C SER A 203 18.74 -0.49 -1.08
N ALA A 204 18.30 -0.85 0.13
CA ALA A 204 18.98 -1.82 0.97
C ALA A 204 18.81 -3.26 0.45
N ILE A 205 19.90 -4.03 0.45
CA ILE A 205 19.89 -5.44 0.06
C ILE A 205 19.40 -6.28 1.25
N THR A 206 18.25 -6.93 1.09
CA THR A 206 17.68 -7.82 2.09
C THR A 206 18.16 -9.24 1.85
N PRO A 207 18.82 -9.91 2.85
CA PRO A 207 19.19 -11.32 2.72
C PRO A 207 17.96 -12.24 2.75
N ASP A 208 18.11 -13.41 2.15
CA ASP A 208 17.13 -14.47 2.30
C ASP A 208 17.08 -14.99 3.75
N ALA A 209 15.93 -15.59 4.14
CA ALA A 209 15.83 -16.26 5.42
C ALA A 209 16.76 -17.48 5.46
N PRO A 210 17.66 -17.60 6.45
CA PRO A 210 18.52 -18.76 6.57
C PRO A 210 17.71 -20.01 6.96
N VAL A 211 18.23 -21.19 6.63
CA VAL A 211 17.56 -22.47 6.93
C VAL A 211 18.40 -23.29 7.90
N ILE A 212 17.88 -23.51 9.12
CA ILE A 212 18.47 -24.44 10.08
C ILE A 212 18.23 -25.88 9.59
N THR A 213 19.30 -26.57 9.22
CA THR A 213 19.23 -27.95 8.72
C THR A 213 19.28 -28.96 9.85
N ASN A 214 20.12 -28.73 10.85
CA ASN A 214 20.30 -29.66 11.98
C ASN A 214 20.58 -28.94 13.29
N VAL A 215 20.14 -29.57 14.40
CA VAL A 215 20.49 -29.19 15.78
C VAL A 215 20.87 -30.44 16.54
N LYS A 216 22.14 -30.50 16.97
CA LYS A 216 22.67 -31.63 17.73
C LYS A 216 22.97 -31.22 19.16
N VAL A 217 22.49 -32.01 20.12
CA VAL A 217 22.76 -31.82 21.54
C VAL A 217 23.73 -32.88 22.01
N SER A 218 24.79 -32.48 22.75
CA SER A 218 25.76 -33.38 23.38
C SER A 218 26.10 -32.83 24.77
N GLY A 219 25.62 -33.49 25.81
CA GLY A 219 25.67 -32.94 27.18
C GLY A 219 25.03 -31.55 27.23
N SER A 220 25.77 -30.58 27.74
CA SER A 220 25.33 -29.16 27.79
C SER A 220 25.71 -28.34 26.56
N THR A 221 26.06 -29.00 25.44
CA THR A 221 26.46 -28.33 24.19
C THR A 221 25.35 -28.47 23.13
N ILE A 222 24.96 -27.37 22.51
CA ILE A 222 24.07 -27.35 21.36
C ILE A 222 24.86 -26.86 20.13
N LYS A 223 24.94 -27.71 19.10
CA LYS A 223 25.51 -27.35 17.78
C LYS A 223 24.39 -27.18 16.77
N VAL A 224 24.30 -25.99 16.18
CA VAL A 224 23.35 -25.63 15.13
C VAL A 224 24.06 -25.64 13.79
N THR A 225 23.50 -26.34 12.81
CA THR A 225 23.99 -26.35 11.42
C THR A 225 22.93 -25.75 10.52
N TYR A 226 23.34 -24.93 9.56
CA TYR A 226 22.43 -24.21 8.67
C TYR A 226 22.99 -24.03 7.27
N LYS A 227 22.13 -23.71 6.29
CA LYS A 227 22.54 -23.33 4.94
C LYS A 227 22.82 -21.84 4.89
N ALA A 228 23.84 -21.46 4.12
CA ALA A 228 24.09 -20.06 3.78
C ALA A 228 22.88 -19.47 3.07
N ALA A 229 22.56 -18.22 3.40
CA ALA A 229 21.49 -17.46 2.76
C ALA A 229 22.07 -16.53 1.69
N ALA A 230 21.37 -16.36 0.59
CA ALA A 230 21.76 -15.40 -0.44
C ALA A 230 21.81 -13.99 0.13
N ASN A 231 22.71 -13.16 -0.36
CA ASN A 231 22.90 -11.75 0.06
C ASN A 231 23.25 -11.57 1.55
N ALA A 232 23.65 -12.62 2.26
CA ALA A 232 24.06 -12.52 3.66
C ALA A 232 25.56 -12.17 3.77
N THR A 233 25.88 -11.17 4.61
CA THR A 233 27.25 -10.87 5.04
C THR A 233 27.55 -11.41 6.43
N GLY A 234 26.57 -12.02 7.09
CA GLY A 234 26.72 -12.68 8.39
C GLY A 234 25.42 -13.15 8.99
N TYR A 235 25.52 -13.73 10.20
CA TYR A 235 24.40 -14.39 10.87
C TYR A 235 24.37 -14.09 12.36
N ASP A 236 23.16 -14.01 12.93
CA ASP A 236 22.90 -13.98 14.35
C ASP A 236 22.04 -15.20 14.73
N VAL A 237 22.53 -16.06 15.61
CA VAL A 237 21.86 -17.30 16.08
C VAL A 237 21.51 -17.17 17.56
N VAL A 238 20.31 -17.56 17.95
CA VAL A 238 19.84 -17.47 19.34
C VAL A 238 19.17 -18.75 19.80
N LEU A 239 19.22 -19.01 21.13
CA LEU A 239 18.47 -20.04 21.83
C LEU A 239 17.48 -19.37 22.77
N GLY A 240 16.20 -19.46 22.48
CA GLY A 240 15.12 -18.94 23.34
C GLY A 240 14.53 -20.04 24.22
N THR A 241 13.99 -19.69 25.37
CA THR A 241 13.24 -20.62 26.25
C THR A 241 11.82 -20.91 25.74
N GLY A 242 11.39 -20.20 24.70
CA GLY A 242 10.12 -20.37 24.02
C GLY A 242 10.10 -19.67 22.67
N SER A 243 8.95 -19.67 22.03
CA SER A 243 8.70 -18.90 20.81
C SER A 243 7.46 -18.03 20.97
N LYS A 244 7.42 -16.90 20.26
CA LYS A 244 6.23 -16.06 20.14
C LYS A 244 5.96 -15.71 18.69
N LYS A 245 4.68 -15.50 18.37
CA LYS A 245 4.27 -14.93 17.09
C LYS A 245 4.17 -13.41 17.23
N GLU A 246 4.84 -12.69 16.37
CA GLU A 246 4.86 -11.23 16.36
C GLU A 246 4.94 -10.71 14.93
N ASN A 247 4.00 -9.86 14.54
CA ASN A 247 3.95 -9.28 13.19
C ASN A 247 4.01 -10.34 12.05
N GLY A 248 3.25 -11.42 12.18
CA GLY A 248 3.18 -12.50 11.19
C GLY A 248 4.30 -13.53 11.27
N GLU A 249 5.40 -13.25 11.98
CA GLU A 249 6.54 -14.17 12.13
C GLU A 249 6.52 -14.90 13.47
N THR A 250 7.01 -16.14 13.48
CA THR A 250 7.28 -16.87 14.72
C THR A 250 8.78 -16.81 15.00
N ARG A 251 9.17 -16.33 16.16
CA ARG A 251 10.56 -16.13 16.56
C ARG A 251 10.89 -16.68 17.93
N PRO A 252 12.16 -17.01 18.25
CA PRO A 252 12.58 -17.35 19.61
C PRO A 252 12.29 -16.19 20.56
N TYR A 253 11.98 -16.54 21.81
CA TYR A 253 11.62 -15.61 22.86
C TYR A 253 12.46 -15.90 24.11
N HIS A 254 12.80 -14.87 24.91
CA HIS A 254 13.64 -14.96 26.11
C HIS A 254 14.98 -15.69 25.90
N TYR A 255 15.80 -15.21 24.99
CA TYR A 255 17.13 -15.80 24.72
C TYR A 255 18.28 -15.21 25.56
N GLY A 256 18.11 -14.06 26.22
CA GLY A 256 19.12 -13.46 27.09
C GLY A 256 20.54 -13.48 26.49
N ASN A 257 21.45 -14.12 27.19
CA ASN A 257 22.85 -14.28 26.75
C ASN A 257 23.10 -15.49 25.84
N HIS A 258 22.09 -16.33 25.57
CA HIS A 258 22.21 -17.48 24.67
C HIS A 258 22.10 -17.07 23.22
N LYS A 259 23.09 -16.27 22.76
CA LYS A 259 23.16 -15.69 21.42
C LYS A 259 24.59 -15.75 20.88
N LYS A 260 24.71 -16.01 19.60
CA LYS A 260 25.94 -15.90 18.81
C LYS A 260 25.68 -14.86 17.74
N LEU A 261 26.23 -13.69 17.92
CA LEU A 261 26.02 -12.55 17.03
C LEU A 261 27.24 -12.32 16.15
N ASN A 262 27.01 -11.74 14.98
CA ASN A 262 28.06 -11.37 14.03
C ASN A 262 28.92 -12.58 13.55
N LEU A 263 28.29 -13.74 13.40
CA LEU A 263 28.95 -14.84 12.69
C LEU A 263 29.22 -14.40 11.26
N LYS A 264 30.44 -14.67 10.77
CA LYS A 264 30.88 -14.21 9.44
C LYS A 264 30.15 -14.95 8.33
N GLU A 265 30.12 -14.33 7.16
CA GLU A 265 29.77 -14.98 5.91
C GLU A 265 30.56 -16.29 5.73
N GLY A 266 29.93 -17.31 5.13
CA GLY A 266 30.54 -18.64 4.99
C GLY A 266 30.49 -19.52 6.25
N THR A 267 30.16 -18.97 7.42
CA THR A 267 29.91 -19.79 8.62
C THR A 267 28.60 -20.56 8.42
N VAL A 268 28.63 -21.87 8.62
CA VAL A 268 27.46 -22.77 8.50
C VAL A 268 27.15 -23.52 9.79
N THR A 269 27.86 -23.17 10.89
CA THR A 269 27.61 -23.77 12.21
C THR A 269 27.76 -22.75 13.34
N ALA A 270 26.91 -22.87 14.36
CA ALA A 270 27.03 -22.16 15.63
C ALA A 270 27.02 -23.14 16.80
N THR A 271 27.96 -23.00 17.73
CA THR A 271 28.08 -23.89 18.88
C THR A 271 27.87 -23.10 20.18
N PHE A 272 26.92 -23.54 20.98
CA PHE A 272 26.63 -23.03 22.31
C PHE A 272 27.14 -24.05 23.33
N LYS A 273 28.00 -23.63 24.26
CA LYS A 273 28.52 -24.44 25.36
C LYS A 273 27.91 -24.05 26.69
N LYS A 274 27.88 -24.97 27.66
CA LYS A 274 27.34 -24.73 29.00
C LYS A 274 25.88 -24.24 28.98
N VAL A 275 25.08 -24.78 28.06
CA VAL A 275 23.63 -24.45 27.97
C VAL A 275 22.93 -25.14 29.14
N PRO A 276 22.14 -24.42 29.95
CA PRO A 276 21.40 -25.00 31.06
C PRO A 276 20.42 -26.10 30.63
N LYS A 277 20.08 -27.00 31.56
CA LYS A 277 19.04 -28.01 31.35
C LYS A 277 17.73 -27.34 30.97
N GLY A 278 17.00 -27.96 30.06
CA GLY A 278 15.72 -27.45 29.57
C GLY A 278 15.54 -27.60 28.07
N THR A 279 14.36 -27.21 27.61
CA THR A 279 14.03 -27.19 26.17
C THR A 279 14.23 -25.78 25.61
N TRP A 280 15.01 -25.72 24.54
CA TRP A 280 15.40 -24.48 23.86
C TRP A 280 14.81 -24.43 22.47
N VAL A 281 14.40 -23.25 22.04
CA VAL A 281 13.96 -22.94 20.67
C VAL A 281 15.11 -22.23 19.95
N VAL A 282 15.61 -22.86 18.92
CA VAL A 282 16.71 -22.33 18.07
C VAL A 282 16.11 -21.55 16.92
N GLY A 283 16.58 -20.35 16.70
CA GLY A 283 16.29 -19.53 15.52
C GLY A 283 17.45 -18.62 15.18
N MET A 284 17.43 -18.06 13.98
CA MET A 284 18.49 -17.20 13.49
C MET A 284 17.99 -16.22 12.44
N HIS A 285 18.77 -15.15 12.25
CA HIS A 285 18.69 -14.24 11.11
C HIS A 285 19.97 -14.30 10.29
N ALA A 286 19.85 -14.07 8.99
CA ALA A 286 20.95 -13.53 8.22
C ALA A 286 20.91 -11.99 8.30
N PHE A 287 22.04 -11.33 8.05
CA PHE A 287 22.08 -9.88 7.87
C PHE A 287 23.01 -9.49 6.72
N ASN A 288 22.71 -8.34 6.10
CA ASN A 288 23.58 -7.66 5.15
C ASN A 288 24.07 -6.34 5.77
N ARG A 289 25.35 -6.00 5.56
CA ARG A 289 26.00 -4.77 6.06
C ARG A 289 26.64 -3.95 4.94
N THR A 290 26.18 -4.11 3.71
CA THR A 290 26.72 -3.36 2.56
C THR A 290 26.10 -1.98 2.40
N SER A 291 25.12 -1.57 3.25
CA SER A 291 24.58 -0.20 3.27
C SER A 291 25.64 0.80 3.72
N GLU A 292 25.59 2.02 3.19
CA GLU A 292 26.56 3.10 3.48
C GLU A 292 26.69 3.40 4.98
N ASP A 293 25.62 3.24 5.76
CA ASP A 293 25.63 3.45 7.21
C ASP A 293 26.18 2.26 8.01
N GLY A 294 26.59 1.17 7.34
CA GLY A 294 27.15 -0.05 7.93
C GLY A 294 26.20 -0.80 8.88
N LYS A 295 24.93 -0.41 8.94
CA LYS A 295 23.94 -1.07 9.79
C LYS A 295 23.50 -2.39 9.23
N LYS A 296 23.08 -3.29 10.12
CA LYS A 296 22.52 -4.58 9.74
C LYS A 296 21.14 -4.40 9.12
N VAL A 297 20.98 -4.90 7.90
CA VAL A 297 19.71 -5.16 7.26
C VAL A 297 19.38 -6.63 7.45
N PHE A 298 18.36 -6.95 8.23
CA PHE A 298 18.07 -8.32 8.62
C PHE A 298 17.13 -9.03 7.65
N SER A 299 17.33 -10.33 7.51
CA SER A 299 16.39 -11.26 6.87
C SER A 299 15.18 -11.54 7.75
N PRO A 300 14.10 -12.18 7.22
CA PRO A 300 13.12 -12.88 8.03
C PRO A 300 13.79 -13.92 8.94
N TRP A 301 13.08 -14.36 9.99
CA TRP A 301 13.56 -15.44 10.85
C TRP A 301 13.63 -16.76 10.07
N SER A 302 14.61 -17.60 10.42
CA SER A 302 14.73 -18.99 9.95
C SER A 302 13.52 -19.83 10.38
N ASN A 303 13.42 -21.03 9.81
CA ASN A 303 12.67 -22.09 10.45
C ASN A 303 13.20 -22.31 11.89
N LEU A 304 12.28 -22.65 12.82
CA LEU A 304 12.66 -22.93 14.21
C LEU A 304 12.90 -24.42 14.43
N LYS A 305 13.87 -24.73 15.29
CA LYS A 305 14.14 -26.09 15.76
C LYS A 305 14.12 -26.12 17.28
N LYS A 306 13.73 -27.26 17.87
CA LYS A 306 13.81 -27.48 19.32
C LYS A 306 15.06 -28.30 19.67
N ALA A 307 15.64 -28.01 20.84
CA ALA A 307 16.76 -28.73 21.41
C ALA A 307 16.54 -28.93 22.92
N THR A 308 16.72 -30.15 23.45
CA THR A 308 16.55 -30.43 24.88
C THR A 308 17.88 -30.86 25.48
N VAL A 309 18.34 -30.09 26.48
CA VAL A 309 19.50 -30.40 27.31
C VAL A 309 18.98 -31.10 28.56
N LYS A 310 19.42 -32.33 28.80
CA LYS A 310 19.02 -33.19 29.92
C LYS A 310 19.84 -32.95 31.17
#